data_68f8d311bcf2762dac3a60e2fcb36326
#
_entry.id   68f8d311bcf2762dac3a60e2fcb36326
#
_cell.length_a   1.000
_cell.length_b   1.000
_cell.length_c   1.000
_cell.angle_alpha   90.00
_cell.angle_beta   90.00
_cell.angle_gamma   90.00
#
_symmetry.space_group_name_H-M   'P 1'
#
loop_
_entity.id
_entity.type
_entity.pdbx_description
1 polymer ?
#
loop_
_entity_poly.entity_id
_entity_poly.type
_entity_poly.pdbx_seq_one_letter_code
_entity_poly.pdbx_strand_id
1 'polypeptide(L)'
;MAGQPAIIAAMARLASSSFLLVFVVLGACAPTHAAPSVSTADRGSPISRARAIEPAPAERHFASLRQLTFGGENAEAYFSHDGKWLTLQSTRNGHPCDQQYVMRLDGTGLRRISDGRGKTTCGWFFPGDERLFFASTTAHDSICPPRPDASKGYVWPLDRYDIYTVNRDGANLKRLTHNDVYTAEAVLSPDGKRIVFTSLKDGDLDIYTMNADGSDVRRLTNTPGYDGGGWWSPDGKKIVYRANHPTDSTELKTYRDLLAQRLVRPAKVELFVMNADGSDQRQITQLGGANFGPSWTPDGKRIIFSSNYLRPRSGNFDLFLVNPDGTGLEQITFDESFDGFPMFSPDGRQIVWASNRHADKPGETNVFIANWR
;
A
#
# COMPACT_ATOMS: atom_id res chain seq x y z
N MET A 1 5.08 31.21 -52.66
CA MET A 1 5.69 30.27 -53.59
C MET A 1 5.53 28.93 -52.97
N ALA A 2 4.52 28.21 -53.35
CA ALA A 2 4.51 27.13 -54.35
C ALA A 2 5.34 25.92 -53.86
N GLY A 3 4.91 24.67 -53.75
CA GLY A 3 3.72 23.99 -54.20
C GLY A 3 3.70 22.53 -53.67
N GLN A 4 2.55 22.02 -53.48
CA GLN A 4 2.22 20.57 -53.64
C GLN A 4 2.27 20.23 -55.15
N PRO A 5 2.14 18.99 -55.62
CA PRO A 5 1.20 17.90 -55.33
C PRO A 5 1.82 16.48 -55.57
N ALA A 6 1.21 15.32 -55.63
CA ALA A 6 -0.07 14.69 -55.81
C ALA A 6 0.09 13.16 -55.79
N ILE A 7 -0.85 12.40 -55.27
CA ILE A 7 -1.74 11.37 -55.84
C ILE A 7 -1.13 10.36 -56.88
N ILE A 8 -1.34 9.05 -56.67
CA ILE A 8 -1.99 8.12 -57.61
C ILE A 8 -2.33 6.75 -56.93
N ALA A 9 -3.57 6.35 -57.14
CA ALA A 9 -4.20 5.06 -56.83
C ALA A 9 -4.09 4.08 -58.00
N ALA A 10 -4.25 2.76 -57.73
CA ALA A 10 -4.84 1.75 -58.66
C ALA A 10 -4.98 0.42 -57.95
N MET A 11 -6.13 -0.05 -57.65
CA MET A 11 -7.09 -0.93 -58.34
C MET A 11 -6.64 -2.39 -58.57
N ALA A 12 -7.28 -3.24 -57.83
CA ALA A 12 -8.11 -4.43 -58.17
C ALA A 12 -7.58 -5.53 -59.10
N ARG A 13 -7.75 -6.79 -58.66
CA ARG A 13 -8.40 -7.84 -59.46
C ARG A 13 -8.89 -9.02 -58.58
N LEU A 14 -10.13 -9.37 -58.80
CA LEU A 14 -10.84 -10.58 -58.37
C LEU A 14 -10.35 -11.82 -59.14
N ALA A 15 -10.39 -12.99 -58.50
CA ALA A 15 -10.71 -14.24 -59.18
C ALA A 15 -11.35 -15.24 -58.21
N SER A 16 -12.52 -15.67 -58.56
CA SER A 16 -13.38 -16.67 -57.97
C SER A 16 -12.97 -18.08 -58.35
N SER A 17 -13.18 -19.13 -57.50
CA SER A 17 -13.83 -20.38 -57.88
C SER A 17 -13.93 -21.39 -56.74
N SER A 18 -15.19 -21.78 -56.47
CA SER A 18 -15.80 -23.11 -56.34
C SER A 18 -15.59 -24.00 -55.12
N PHE A 19 -16.66 -24.11 -54.38
CA PHE A 19 -17.34 -25.22 -53.70
C PHE A 19 -16.62 -26.55 -53.51
N LEU A 20 -16.52 -26.96 -52.22
CA LEU A 20 -16.84 -28.34 -51.79
C LEU A 20 -17.42 -28.32 -50.37
N LEU A 21 -18.70 -28.70 -50.24
CA LEU A 21 -19.39 -28.94 -48.96
C LEU A 21 -18.91 -30.32 -48.43
N VAL A 22 -18.37 -30.31 -47.22
CA VAL A 22 -18.25 -31.52 -46.40
C VAL A 22 -18.96 -31.23 -45.06
N PHE A 23 -20.07 -31.93 -44.83
CA PHE A 23 -20.73 -31.97 -43.54
C PHE A 23 -19.90 -32.74 -42.55
N VAL A 24 -19.40 -32.06 -41.49
CA VAL A 24 -18.87 -32.71 -40.30
C VAL A 24 -19.76 -32.37 -39.14
N VAL A 25 -20.32 -33.39 -38.51
CA VAL A 25 -21.17 -33.35 -37.34
C VAL A 25 -20.34 -32.76 -36.17
N LEU A 26 -20.75 -31.59 -35.67
CA LEU A 26 -20.18 -30.96 -34.49
C LEU A 26 -20.81 -31.54 -33.23
N GLY A 27 -20.04 -32.39 -32.55
CA GLY A 27 -20.25 -32.69 -31.15
C GLY A 27 -19.88 -31.46 -30.31
N ALA A 28 -20.86 -30.88 -29.64
CA ALA A 28 -20.66 -29.75 -28.73
C ALA A 28 -19.93 -30.24 -27.46
N CYS A 29 -18.62 -30.03 -27.38
CA CYS A 29 -17.90 -30.01 -26.09
C CYS A 29 -17.88 -28.57 -25.60
N ALA A 30 -18.61 -28.27 -24.52
CA ALA A 30 -18.49 -27.04 -23.79
C ALA A 30 -17.08 -26.91 -23.19
N PRO A 31 -16.41 -25.77 -23.31
CA PRO A 31 -15.15 -25.56 -22.62
C PRO A 31 -15.40 -25.40 -21.13
N THR A 32 -15.01 -26.37 -20.33
CA THR A 32 -14.83 -26.19 -18.89
C THR A 32 -13.71 -25.18 -18.70
N HIS A 33 -14.04 -23.98 -18.25
CA HIS A 33 -13.04 -23.03 -17.75
C HIS A 33 -12.38 -23.63 -16.52
N ALA A 34 -11.21 -24.26 -16.71
CA ALA A 34 -10.32 -24.58 -15.61
C ALA A 34 -9.87 -23.26 -14.96
N ALA A 35 -10.06 -23.15 -13.66
CA ALA A 35 -9.49 -22.06 -12.86
C ALA A 35 -7.97 -22.00 -13.13
N PRO A 36 -7.37 -20.81 -13.27
CA PRO A 36 -5.94 -20.69 -13.51
C PRO A 36 -5.21 -21.34 -12.33
N SER A 37 -4.46 -22.39 -12.60
CA SER A 37 -3.59 -23.03 -11.62
C SER A 37 -2.52 -22.01 -11.22
N VAL A 38 -2.39 -21.75 -9.91
CA VAL A 38 -1.28 -20.99 -9.34
C VAL A 38 0.01 -21.64 -9.84
N SER A 39 0.80 -20.89 -10.59
CA SER A 39 2.06 -21.36 -11.14
C SER A 39 2.95 -21.92 -10.02
N THR A 40 3.39 -23.15 -10.17
CA THR A 40 4.30 -23.84 -9.24
C THR A 40 5.72 -23.22 -9.22
N ALA A 41 5.99 -22.22 -10.05
CA ALA A 41 7.29 -21.55 -10.16
C ALA A 41 7.66 -20.67 -8.94
N ASP A 42 6.69 -20.34 -8.08
CA ASP A 42 6.93 -19.54 -6.88
C ASP A 42 7.24 -20.40 -5.63
N ARG A 43 7.42 -21.71 -5.79
CA ARG A 43 7.82 -22.60 -4.70
C ARG A 43 9.33 -22.68 -4.63
N GLY A 44 9.91 -21.82 -3.77
CA GLY A 44 11.28 -22.03 -3.29
C GLY A 44 12.33 -21.07 -3.80
N SER A 45 12.21 -19.78 -3.48
CA SER A 45 13.43 -19.00 -3.30
C SER A 45 14.21 -19.58 -2.11
N PRO A 46 15.56 -19.64 -2.16
CA PRO A 46 16.35 -20.18 -1.08
C PRO A 46 16.00 -19.49 0.23
N ILE A 47 15.98 -20.24 1.33
CA ILE A 47 15.63 -19.81 2.68
C ILE A 47 16.45 -18.55 2.97
N SER A 48 15.85 -17.38 2.81
CA SER A 48 16.41 -16.11 3.27
C SER A 48 16.37 -16.16 4.80
N ARG A 49 17.52 -16.42 5.43
CA ARG A 49 17.61 -16.32 6.88
C ARG A 49 17.75 -14.86 7.23
N ALA A 50 16.96 -14.40 8.20
CA ALA A 50 17.11 -13.07 8.77
C ALA A 50 18.58 -12.79 9.13
N ARG A 51 19.08 -11.62 8.72
CA ARG A 51 20.44 -11.18 9.02
C ARG A 51 20.44 -10.29 10.26
N ALA A 52 21.19 -10.67 11.30
CA ALA A 52 21.39 -9.81 12.46
C ALA A 52 22.21 -8.56 12.07
N ILE A 53 21.82 -7.42 12.62
CA ILE A 53 22.45 -6.12 12.42
C ILE A 53 22.60 -5.47 13.79
N GLU A 54 23.73 -4.83 14.05
CA GLU A 54 23.91 -4.04 15.25
C GLU A 54 23.12 -2.72 15.12
N PRO A 55 22.20 -2.40 16.06
CA PRO A 55 21.55 -1.10 16.09
C PRO A 55 22.58 0.02 16.24
N ALA A 56 22.33 1.18 15.62
CA ALA A 56 23.17 2.34 15.85
C ALA A 56 23.13 2.76 17.34
N PRO A 57 24.20 3.31 17.92
CA PRO A 57 24.23 3.69 19.34
C PRO A 57 23.11 4.64 19.76
N ALA A 58 22.59 5.46 18.85
CA ALA A 58 21.48 6.36 19.08
C ALA A 58 20.12 5.64 19.08
N GLU A 59 19.98 4.46 18.46
CA GLU A 59 18.75 3.67 18.37
C GLU A 59 18.49 2.89 19.69
N ARG A 60 18.37 3.63 20.79
CA ARG A 60 18.35 3.11 22.17
C ARG A 60 17.15 2.20 22.48
N HIS A 61 16.10 2.30 21.70
CA HIS A 61 14.90 1.47 21.83
C HIS A 61 15.06 0.06 21.26
N PHE A 62 16.11 -0.19 20.49
CA PHE A 62 16.34 -1.50 19.88
C PHE A 62 17.28 -2.34 20.75
N ALA A 63 16.76 -3.46 21.26
CA ALA A 63 17.57 -4.47 21.95
C ALA A 63 18.32 -5.37 20.96
N SER A 64 17.75 -5.57 19.78
CA SER A 64 18.35 -6.30 18.65
C SER A 64 17.65 -5.85 17.36
N LEU A 65 18.35 -5.97 16.24
CA LEU A 65 17.87 -5.61 14.92
C LEU A 65 18.16 -6.73 13.92
N ARG A 66 17.20 -7.04 13.05
CA ARG A 66 17.36 -8.02 11.97
C ARG A 66 16.73 -7.51 10.67
N GLN A 67 17.39 -7.78 9.56
CA GLN A 67 16.84 -7.64 8.22
C GLN A 67 16.18 -8.95 7.82
N LEU A 68 14.92 -8.89 7.36
CA LEU A 68 14.09 -10.06 7.03
C LEU A 68 14.00 -10.36 5.53
N THR A 69 14.11 -9.33 4.67
CA THR A 69 14.04 -9.47 3.22
C THR A 69 15.33 -8.99 2.56
N PHE A 70 15.60 -9.49 1.36
CA PHE A 70 16.78 -9.17 0.57
C PHE A 70 16.38 -9.03 -0.90
N GLY A 71 16.71 -7.89 -1.49
CA GLY A 71 16.35 -7.56 -2.87
C GLY A 71 14.88 -7.20 -3.08
N GLY A 72 14.61 -6.49 -4.16
CA GLY A 72 13.30 -5.95 -4.52
C GLY A 72 12.95 -4.67 -3.78
N GLU A 73 11.76 -4.15 -4.06
CA GLU A 73 11.16 -3.05 -3.31
C GLU A 73 10.15 -3.68 -2.33
N ASN A 74 10.40 -3.63 -1.02
CA ASN A 74 9.56 -4.22 0.02
C ASN A 74 9.05 -3.11 0.93
N ALA A 75 7.74 -3.08 1.19
CA ALA A 75 7.13 -2.07 2.03
C ALA A 75 5.89 -2.61 2.77
N GLU A 76 5.41 -1.81 3.72
CA GLU A 76 4.15 -2.03 4.44
C GLU A 76 4.03 -3.45 5.00
N ALA A 77 5.05 -3.84 5.78
CA ALA A 77 5.06 -5.11 6.50
C ALA A 77 4.28 -4.97 7.81
N TYR A 78 3.19 -5.74 7.95
CA TYR A 78 2.29 -5.66 9.09
C TYR A 78 2.08 -7.02 9.75
N PHE A 79 2.03 -7.03 11.08
CA PHE A 79 1.89 -8.25 11.87
C PHE A 79 0.51 -8.89 11.75
N SER A 80 0.48 -10.23 11.84
CA SER A 80 -0.71 -11.00 12.17
C SER A 80 -1.14 -10.76 13.64
N HIS A 81 -2.38 -11.08 13.99
CA HIS A 81 -2.91 -10.92 15.35
C HIS A 81 -2.19 -11.81 16.36
N ASP A 82 -1.75 -13.01 15.93
CA ASP A 82 -0.97 -13.93 16.78
C ASP A 82 0.52 -13.58 16.83
N GLY A 83 0.95 -12.54 16.11
CA GLY A 83 2.33 -12.09 16.07
C GLY A 83 3.32 -13.06 15.43
N LYS A 84 2.88 -14.05 14.61
CA LYS A 84 3.78 -15.05 14.01
C LYS A 84 4.03 -14.85 12.53
N TRP A 85 3.24 -14.00 11.87
CA TRP A 85 3.33 -13.73 10.46
C TRP A 85 3.43 -12.24 10.20
N LEU A 86 4.00 -11.91 9.03
CA LEU A 86 3.91 -10.60 8.42
C LEU A 86 3.21 -10.73 7.07
N THR A 87 2.38 -9.75 6.73
CA THR A 87 2.00 -9.47 5.35
C THR A 87 2.82 -8.29 4.85
N LEU A 88 3.17 -8.26 3.58
CA LEU A 88 3.95 -7.17 2.97
C LEU A 88 3.67 -7.07 1.47
N GLN A 89 3.84 -5.88 0.92
CA GLN A 89 3.92 -5.71 -0.52
C GLN A 89 5.37 -5.79 -0.99
N SER A 90 5.59 -6.34 -2.17
CA SER A 90 6.95 -6.48 -2.71
C SER A 90 6.96 -6.55 -4.23
N THR A 91 7.91 -5.83 -4.84
CA THR A 91 8.29 -5.98 -6.25
C THR A 91 9.47 -6.94 -6.34
N ARG A 92 9.21 -8.19 -6.72
CA ARG A 92 10.20 -9.28 -6.81
C ARG A 92 9.80 -10.35 -7.81
N ASN A 93 10.68 -11.34 -8.03
CA ASN A 93 10.43 -12.50 -8.90
C ASN A 93 10.02 -12.14 -10.33
N GLY A 94 10.53 -10.99 -10.85
CA GLY A 94 10.23 -10.51 -12.19
C GLY A 94 8.87 -9.83 -12.35
N HIS A 95 8.10 -9.64 -11.27
CA HIS A 95 6.90 -8.81 -11.32
C HIS A 95 7.28 -7.33 -11.50
N PRO A 96 6.63 -6.63 -12.42
CA PRO A 96 6.98 -5.22 -12.72
C PRO A 96 6.51 -4.23 -11.66
N CYS A 97 5.63 -4.64 -10.74
CA CYS A 97 5.16 -3.85 -9.61
C CYS A 97 4.75 -4.73 -8.42
N ASP A 98 4.37 -4.07 -7.33
CA ASP A 98 4.10 -4.73 -6.07
C ASP A 98 3.04 -5.80 -6.16
N GLN A 99 3.33 -6.92 -5.52
CA GLN A 99 2.41 -8.01 -5.23
C GLN A 99 2.33 -8.23 -3.73
N GLN A 100 1.23 -8.81 -3.26
CA GLN A 100 1.04 -9.07 -1.84
C GLN A 100 1.61 -10.42 -1.44
N TYR A 101 2.38 -10.42 -0.36
CA TYR A 101 3.07 -11.59 0.21
C TYR A 101 2.74 -11.77 1.68
N VAL A 102 3.01 -12.97 2.18
CA VAL A 102 3.10 -13.29 3.61
C VAL A 102 4.41 -14.00 3.90
N MET A 103 4.94 -13.83 5.12
CA MET A 103 6.14 -14.54 5.59
C MET A 103 6.11 -14.72 7.11
N ARG A 104 6.98 -15.58 7.63
CA ARG A 104 7.21 -15.74 9.07
C ARG A 104 8.18 -14.66 9.59
N LEU A 105 8.16 -14.41 10.91
CA LEU A 105 9.03 -13.41 11.56
C LEU A 105 10.53 -13.76 11.52
N ASP A 106 10.87 -14.97 11.15
CA ASP A 106 12.27 -15.38 10.94
C ASP A 106 12.75 -15.14 9.50
N GLY A 107 11.89 -14.54 8.64
CA GLY A 107 12.15 -14.31 7.22
C GLY A 107 11.89 -15.53 6.33
N THR A 108 11.44 -16.64 6.88
CA THR A 108 11.13 -17.85 6.11
C THR A 108 9.69 -17.89 5.60
N GLY A 109 9.41 -18.77 4.66
CA GLY A 109 8.06 -19.02 4.16
C GLY A 109 7.47 -17.84 3.38
N LEU A 110 8.31 -16.96 2.81
CA LEU A 110 7.86 -15.87 1.96
C LEU A 110 7.09 -16.43 0.76
N ARG A 111 5.83 -16.04 0.64
CA ARG A 111 4.91 -16.56 -0.38
C ARG A 111 3.97 -15.46 -0.85
N ARG A 112 3.78 -15.37 -2.19
CA ARG A 112 2.77 -14.50 -2.79
C ARG A 112 1.37 -15.04 -2.50
N ILE A 113 0.44 -14.13 -2.16
CA ILE A 113 -0.99 -14.42 -1.94
C ILE A 113 -1.89 -13.68 -2.94
N SER A 114 -1.38 -12.65 -3.63
CA SER A 114 -2.07 -12.02 -4.76
C SER A 114 -1.98 -12.89 -6.03
N ASP A 115 -2.83 -12.61 -7.01
CA ASP A 115 -2.93 -13.38 -8.24
C ASP A 115 -1.82 -13.10 -9.29
N GLY A 116 -0.95 -12.13 -9.02
CA GLY A 116 0.15 -11.72 -9.90
C GLY A 116 -0.26 -10.74 -10.99
N ARG A 117 -1.50 -10.28 -11.00
CA ARG A 117 -2.00 -9.30 -11.95
C ARG A 117 -2.10 -7.92 -11.29
N GLY A 118 -1.96 -6.87 -12.12
CA GLY A 118 -2.03 -5.49 -11.64
C GLY A 118 -0.98 -5.19 -10.58
N LYS A 119 -1.31 -4.25 -9.71
CA LYS A 119 -0.50 -3.78 -8.59
C LYS A 119 -1.27 -3.95 -7.29
N THR A 120 -0.58 -4.30 -6.19
CA THR A 120 -1.20 -4.44 -4.86
C THR A 120 -0.57 -3.50 -3.85
N THR A 121 -1.28 -3.21 -2.76
CA THR A 121 -0.77 -2.42 -1.62
C THR A 121 -1.55 -2.74 -0.34
N CYS A 122 -0.99 -2.38 0.82
CA CYS A 122 -1.65 -2.29 2.12
C CYS A 122 -2.41 -3.56 2.53
N GLY A 123 -1.69 -4.65 2.75
CA GLY A 123 -2.29 -5.91 3.21
C GLY A 123 -2.54 -5.93 4.72
N TRP A 124 -3.61 -6.59 5.17
CA TRP A 124 -3.97 -6.72 6.58
C TRP A 124 -4.60 -8.07 6.90
N PHE A 125 -4.32 -8.62 8.08
CA PHE A 125 -4.93 -9.87 8.54
C PHE A 125 -6.31 -9.65 9.16
N PHE A 126 -7.23 -10.61 8.94
CA PHE A 126 -8.43 -10.76 9.76
C PHE A 126 -8.11 -11.57 11.03
N PRO A 127 -8.93 -11.45 12.11
CA PRO A 127 -8.80 -12.30 13.28
C PRO A 127 -8.76 -13.79 12.92
N GLY A 128 -7.89 -14.53 13.60
CA GLY A 128 -7.60 -15.93 13.30
C GLY A 128 -6.51 -16.15 12.26
N ASP A 129 -6.02 -15.08 11.61
CA ASP A 129 -4.82 -15.04 10.77
C ASP A 129 -4.81 -15.96 9.52
N GLU A 130 -5.95 -16.58 9.20
CA GLU A 130 -6.10 -17.42 8.00
C GLU A 130 -6.60 -16.65 6.78
N ARG A 131 -7.18 -15.48 6.99
CA ARG A 131 -7.67 -14.58 5.96
C ARG A 131 -6.99 -13.22 6.05
N LEU A 132 -6.81 -12.60 4.88
CA LEU A 132 -6.28 -11.25 4.73
C LEU A 132 -7.17 -10.45 3.78
N PHE A 133 -6.96 -9.15 3.78
CA PHE A 133 -7.37 -8.28 2.67
C PHE A 133 -6.18 -7.41 2.24
N PHE A 134 -6.25 -6.91 1.03
CA PHE A 134 -5.30 -5.97 0.44
C PHE A 134 -5.99 -5.17 -0.67
N ALA A 135 -5.41 -4.04 -1.05
CA ALA A 135 -5.88 -3.30 -2.21
C ALA A 135 -5.19 -3.79 -3.49
N SER A 136 -5.94 -3.88 -4.61
CA SER A 136 -5.41 -4.28 -5.91
C SER A 136 -6.09 -3.56 -7.06
N THR A 137 -5.31 -3.29 -8.13
CA THR A 137 -5.82 -2.73 -9.38
C THR A 137 -6.40 -3.78 -10.33
N THR A 138 -6.31 -5.07 -10.01
CA THR A 138 -6.52 -6.19 -10.94
C THR A 138 -7.88 -6.18 -11.65
N ALA A 139 -8.92 -5.56 -11.08
CA ALA A 139 -10.23 -5.41 -11.73
C ALA A 139 -10.26 -4.32 -12.82
N HIS A 140 -9.35 -3.37 -12.76
CA HIS A 140 -9.29 -2.20 -13.64
C HIS A 140 -8.09 -2.26 -14.59
N ASP A 141 -6.93 -2.67 -14.05
CA ASP A 141 -5.68 -2.78 -14.76
C ASP A 141 -5.01 -4.11 -14.39
N SER A 142 -5.07 -5.10 -15.27
CA SER A 142 -4.44 -6.42 -15.05
C SER A 142 -2.93 -6.41 -15.25
N ILE A 143 -2.37 -5.38 -15.87
CA ILE A 143 -0.95 -5.12 -16.01
C ILE A 143 -0.49 -4.07 -14.99
N CYS A 144 0.83 -3.94 -14.80
CA CYS A 144 1.40 -2.93 -13.93
C CYS A 144 1.11 -1.53 -14.48
N PRO A 145 0.46 -0.63 -13.71
CA PRO A 145 0.27 0.75 -14.12
C PRO A 145 1.62 1.46 -14.38
N PRO A 146 1.69 2.38 -15.34
CA PRO A 146 2.91 3.12 -15.62
C PRO A 146 3.28 4.03 -14.42
N ARG A 147 4.59 4.20 -14.20
CA ARG A 147 5.07 5.18 -13.20
C ARG A 147 4.68 6.60 -13.63
N PRO A 148 4.36 7.49 -12.68
CA PRO A 148 4.10 8.90 -12.99
C PRO A 148 5.28 9.55 -13.73
N ASP A 149 4.98 10.56 -14.56
CA ASP A 149 5.98 11.37 -15.22
C ASP A 149 6.89 12.08 -14.20
N ALA A 150 8.20 11.84 -14.30
CA ALA A 150 9.21 12.41 -13.40
C ALA A 150 9.24 13.96 -13.41
N SER A 151 8.77 14.62 -14.48
CA SER A 151 8.66 16.08 -14.56
C SER A 151 7.68 16.68 -13.53
N LYS A 152 6.76 15.85 -13.00
CA LYS A 152 5.83 16.25 -11.93
C LYS A 152 6.50 16.36 -10.56
N GLY A 153 7.77 15.94 -10.44
CA GLY A 153 8.44 15.75 -9.16
C GLY A 153 7.92 14.51 -8.41
N TYR A 154 8.11 14.47 -7.07
CA TYR A 154 7.62 13.36 -6.28
C TYR A 154 6.11 13.45 -6.08
N VAL A 155 5.39 12.53 -6.72
CA VAL A 155 3.93 12.39 -6.63
C VAL A 155 3.56 10.91 -6.48
N TRP A 156 2.45 10.63 -5.80
CA TRP A 156 1.86 9.29 -5.71
C TRP A 156 0.74 9.16 -6.75
N PRO A 157 0.73 8.08 -7.54
CA PRO A 157 -0.39 7.76 -8.42
C PRO A 157 -1.57 7.24 -7.60
N LEU A 158 -2.75 7.70 -7.94
CA LEU A 158 -4.02 7.26 -7.39
C LEU A 158 -4.66 6.27 -8.36
N ASP A 159 -4.00 5.10 -8.49
CA ASP A 159 -4.48 4.02 -9.33
C ASP A 159 -5.87 3.55 -8.86
N ARG A 160 -6.68 2.97 -9.75
CA ARG A 160 -7.99 2.43 -9.39
C ARG A 160 -7.83 1.12 -8.62
N TYR A 161 -7.72 1.23 -7.33
CA TYR A 161 -7.69 0.09 -6.43
C TYR A 161 -9.08 -0.26 -5.94
N ASP A 162 -9.28 -1.55 -5.71
CA ASP A 162 -10.34 -2.08 -4.86
C ASP A 162 -9.73 -2.97 -3.77
N ILE A 163 -10.45 -3.13 -2.67
CA ILE A 163 -10.07 -4.02 -1.59
C ILE A 163 -10.52 -5.43 -1.95
N TYR A 164 -9.63 -6.40 -1.77
CA TYR A 164 -9.84 -7.82 -2.00
C TYR A 164 -9.60 -8.60 -0.73
N THR A 165 -10.34 -9.67 -0.50
CA THR A 165 -10.08 -10.65 0.54
C THR A 165 -9.46 -11.91 -0.07
N VAL A 166 -8.59 -12.57 0.68
CA VAL A 166 -7.87 -13.78 0.25
C VAL A 166 -7.54 -14.64 1.46
N ASN A 167 -7.43 -15.94 1.28
CA ASN A 167 -6.86 -16.80 2.31
C ASN A 167 -5.32 -16.63 2.35
N ARG A 168 -4.71 -16.88 3.49
CA ARG A 168 -3.26 -16.82 3.67
C ARG A 168 -2.49 -17.75 2.72
N ASP A 169 -3.11 -18.80 2.20
CA ASP A 169 -2.55 -19.68 1.18
C ASP A 169 -2.67 -19.17 -0.27
N GLY A 170 -3.31 -18.01 -0.47
CA GLY A 170 -3.58 -17.40 -1.76
C GLY A 170 -4.88 -17.88 -2.43
N ALA A 171 -5.61 -18.80 -1.80
CA ALA A 171 -6.91 -19.25 -2.30
C ALA A 171 -8.04 -18.27 -1.96
N ASN A 172 -9.18 -18.43 -2.62
CA ASN A 172 -10.42 -17.69 -2.35
C ASN A 172 -10.28 -16.16 -2.48
N LEU A 173 -9.49 -15.70 -3.46
CA LEU A 173 -9.43 -14.27 -3.78
C LEU A 173 -10.80 -13.76 -4.20
N LYS A 174 -11.33 -12.76 -3.48
CA LYS A 174 -12.64 -12.14 -3.75
C LYS A 174 -12.54 -10.63 -3.64
N ARG A 175 -13.14 -9.91 -4.59
CA ARG A 175 -13.28 -8.47 -4.57
C ARG A 175 -14.32 -8.07 -3.51
N LEU A 176 -13.95 -7.16 -2.60
CA LEU A 176 -14.79 -6.68 -1.49
C LEU A 176 -15.45 -5.34 -1.84
N THR A 177 -14.72 -4.43 -2.48
CA THR A 177 -15.24 -3.13 -2.95
C THR A 177 -15.37 -3.12 -4.47
N HIS A 178 -16.25 -2.26 -4.99
CA HIS A 178 -16.57 -2.16 -6.43
C HIS A 178 -16.62 -0.68 -6.84
N ASN A 179 -15.51 0.02 -6.64
CA ASN A 179 -15.37 1.44 -6.95
C ASN A 179 -14.50 1.60 -8.22
N ASP A 180 -14.80 2.59 -9.04
CA ASP A 180 -13.98 2.94 -10.22
C ASP A 180 -12.95 4.04 -9.89
N VAL A 181 -12.56 4.15 -8.62
CA VAL A 181 -11.67 5.17 -8.10
C VAL A 181 -10.62 4.56 -7.18
N TYR A 182 -9.66 5.36 -6.76
CA TYR A 182 -8.72 4.96 -5.69
C TYR A 182 -9.49 4.55 -4.44
N THR A 183 -9.28 3.31 -3.98
CA THR A 183 -9.83 2.75 -2.73
C THR A 183 -8.80 1.82 -2.13
N ALA A 184 -8.02 2.30 -1.16
CA ALA A 184 -6.84 1.60 -0.62
C ALA A 184 -6.56 1.99 0.85
N GLU A 185 -5.38 1.64 1.35
CA GLU A 185 -4.89 1.97 2.71
C GLU A 185 -5.84 1.46 3.80
N ALA A 186 -6.32 0.24 3.63
CA ALA A 186 -7.33 -0.36 4.48
C ALA A 186 -6.69 -0.97 5.74
N VAL A 187 -7.28 -0.69 6.92
CA VAL A 187 -6.87 -1.22 8.23
C VAL A 187 -8.10 -1.68 9.01
N LEU A 188 -8.03 -2.88 9.58
CA LEU A 188 -9.12 -3.47 10.37
C LEU A 188 -9.15 -2.88 11.78
N SER A 189 -10.34 -2.65 12.32
CA SER A 189 -10.54 -2.28 13.72
C SER A 189 -10.10 -3.40 14.66
N PRO A 190 -9.67 -3.11 15.89
CA PRO A 190 -9.21 -4.13 16.85
C PRO A 190 -10.25 -5.20 17.17
N ASP A 191 -11.54 -4.87 17.09
CA ASP A 191 -12.65 -5.81 17.30
C ASP A 191 -12.99 -6.65 16.05
N GLY A 192 -12.29 -6.40 14.93
CA GLY A 192 -12.46 -7.13 13.66
C GLY A 192 -13.74 -6.81 12.88
N LYS A 193 -14.50 -5.78 13.28
CA LYS A 193 -15.82 -5.53 12.70
C LYS A 193 -15.84 -4.45 11.61
N ARG A 194 -14.91 -3.50 11.66
CA ARG A 194 -14.87 -2.39 10.73
C ARG A 194 -13.50 -2.26 10.06
N ILE A 195 -13.50 -1.73 8.84
CA ILE A 195 -12.31 -1.38 8.08
C ILE A 195 -12.32 0.13 7.90
N VAL A 196 -11.23 0.82 8.27
CA VAL A 196 -10.94 2.20 7.86
C VAL A 196 -10.15 2.15 6.56
N PHE A 197 -10.41 3.06 5.62
CA PHE A 197 -9.72 3.10 4.33
C PHE A 197 -9.76 4.51 3.73
N THR A 198 -8.91 4.75 2.73
CA THR A 198 -8.87 5.99 1.95
C THR A 198 -9.56 5.79 0.61
N SER A 199 -10.38 6.75 0.17
CA SER A 199 -11.02 6.67 -1.14
C SER A 199 -11.29 8.04 -1.77
N LEU A 200 -11.30 8.05 -3.12
CA LEU A 200 -11.75 9.17 -3.97
C LEU A 200 -13.27 9.12 -4.28
N LYS A 201 -14.04 8.32 -3.58
CA LYS A 201 -15.45 8.02 -3.90
C LYS A 201 -16.32 9.27 -4.05
N ASP A 202 -16.09 10.28 -3.25
CA ASP A 202 -16.89 11.52 -3.28
C ASP A 202 -16.11 12.71 -3.87
N GLY A 203 -15.07 12.42 -4.68
CA GLY A 203 -14.33 13.41 -5.49
C GLY A 203 -13.13 14.05 -4.81
N ASP A 204 -12.87 13.75 -3.54
CA ASP A 204 -11.67 14.12 -2.81
C ASP A 204 -11.05 12.90 -2.13
N LEU A 205 -9.78 13.00 -1.67
CA LEU A 205 -9.16 11.95 -0.88
C LEU A 205 -9.58 12.06 0.57
N ASP A 206 -10.47 11.16 0.97
CA ASP A 206 -11.05 11.15 2.30
C ASP A 206 -10.90 9.79 3.01
N ILE A 207 -11.02 9.84 4.32
CA ILE A 207 -11.12 8.66 5.17
C ILE A 207 -12.57 8.18 5.22
N TYR A 208 -12.73 6.88 5.01
CA TYR A 208 -14.00 6.16 5.11
C TYR A 208 -13.89 5.01 6.09
N THR A 209 -15.03 4.53 6.56
CA THR A 209 -15.15 3.23 7.22
C THR A 209 -16.23 2.39 6.56
N MET A 210 -16.11 1.07 6.67
CA MET A 210 -17.13 0.09 6.27
C MET A 210 -17.13 -1.09 7.24
N ASN A 211 -18.18 -1.91 7.22
CA ASN A 211 -18.15 -3.20 7.87
C ASN A 211 -17.08 -4.12 7.24
N ALA A 212 -16.60 -5.11 7.99
CA ALA A 212 -15.60 -6.08 7.51
C ALA A 212 -16.07 -6.92 6.30
N ASP A 213 -17.36 -6.93 6.00
CA ASP A 213 -17.96 -7.56 4.82
C ASP A 213 -18.13 -6.60 3.62
N GLY A 214 -17.71 -5.33 3.75
CA GLY A 214 -17.82 -4.29 2.73
C GLY A 214 -19.11 -3.46 2.78
N SER A 215 -20.06 -3.79 3.63
CA SER A 215 -21.32 -3.04 3.80
C SER A 215 -21.14 -1.79 4.68
N ASP A 216 -22.18 -0.95 4.76
CA ASP A 216 -22.27 0.24 5.62
C ASP A 216 -21.06 1.19 5.48
N VAL A 217 -20.80 1.61 4.24
CA VAL A 217 -19.72 2.57 3.92
C VAL A 217 -20.09 3.96 4.43
N ARG A 218 -19.24 4.57 5.25
CA ARG A 218 -19.42 5.92 5.81
C ARG A 218 -18.18 6.78 5.58
N ARG A 219 -18.37 8.00 5.10
CA ARG A 219 -17.32 9.02 4.99
C ARG A 219 -17.09 9.65 6.36
N LEU A 220 -15.84 9.77 6.79
CA LEU A 220 -15.45 10.36 8.08
C LEU A 220 -14.85 11.76 7.94
N THR A 221 -14.15 12.04 6.84
CA THR A 221 -13.55 13.36 6.57
C THR A 221 -14.19 13.99 5.34
N ASN A 222 -14.18 15.33 5.27
CA ASN A 222 -14.74 16.10 4.15
C ASN A 222 -14.13 17.49 4.00
N THR A 223 -13.04 17.78 4.68
CA THR A 223 -12.31 19.03 4.52
C THR A 223 -11.57 19.01 3.17
N PRO A 224 -11.70 20.04 2.31
CA PRO A 224 -11.00 20.05 1.03
C PRO A 224 -9.49 19.86 1.19
N GLY A 225 -8.94 18.82 0.55
CA GLY A 225 -7.53 18.47 0.66
C GLY A 225 -7.32 16.95 0.74
N TYR A 226 -6.14 16.56 1.16
CA TYR A 226 -5.75 15.16 1.28
C TYR A 226 -5.97 14.66 2.69
N ASP A 227 -6.74 13.59 2.83
CA ASP A 227 -6.85 12.75 4.03
C ASP A 227 -6.58 11.29 3.67
N GLY A 228 -5.65 10.62 4.36
CA GLY A 228 -5.31 9.24 4.02
C GLY A 228 -4.58 8.47 5.11
N GLY A 229 -4.46 7.15 4.92
CA GLY A 229 -3.71 6.24 5.78
C GLY A 229 -4.20 6.18 7.21
N GLY A 230 -5.50 6.01 7.38
CA GLY A 230 -6.12 5.91 8.70
C GLY A 230 -5.74 4.64 9.45
N TRP A 231 -5.51 4.74 10.78
CA TRP A 231 -5.14 3.63 11.65
C TRP A 231 -5.86 3.69 13.00
N TRP A 232 -6.53 2.61 13.36
CA TRP A 232 -7.29 2.53 14.61
C TRP A 232 -6.39 2.53 15.85
N SER A 233 -6.83 3.21 16.92
CA SER A 233 -6.25 3.03 18.25
C SER A 233 -6.55 1.61 18.79
N PRO A 234 -5.71 1.07 19.69
CA PRO A 234 -5.90 -0.30 20.21
C PRO A 234 -7.25 -0.53 20.90
N ASP A 235 -7.86 0.52 21.45
CA ASP A 235 -9.21 0.47 22.06
C ASP A 235 -10.35 0.68 21.05
N GLY A 236 -10.02 0.92 19.76
CA GLY A 236 -10.97 1.15 18.69
C GLY A 236 -11.75 2.47 18.75
N LYS A 237 -11.39 3.40 19.65
CA LYS A 237 -12.15 4.64 19.85
C LYS A 237 -11.65 5.81 19.03
N LYS A 238 -10.41 5.74 18.52
CA LYS A 238 -9.79 6.81 17.75
C LYS A 238 -9.18 6.28 16.46
N ILE A 239 -8.97 7.19 15.52
CA ILE A 239 -8.24 6.96 14.28
C ILE A 239 -7.17 8.03 14.19
N VAL A 240 -5.90 7.63 13.98
CA VAL A 240 -4.83 8.51 13.53
C VAL A 240 -4.75 8.43 12.01
N TYR A 241 -4.50 9.56 11.35
CA TYR A 241 -4.36 9.62 9.89
C TYR A 241 -3.42 10.77 9.51
N ARG A 242 -3.01 10.83 8.26
CA ARG A 242 -2.23 11.95 7.73
C ARG A 242 -3.12 12.81 6.84
N ALA A 243 -2.91 14.12 6.90
CA ALA A 243 -3.69 15.06 6.11
C ALA A 243 -2.89 16.29 5.68
N ASN A 244 -3.37 16.92 4.61
CA ASN A 244 -2.96 18.25 4.18
C ASN A 244 -4.18 19.02 3.67
N HIS A 245 -4.58 20.04 4.41
CA HIS A 245 -5.72 20.90 4.09
C HIS A 245 -5.22 22.29 3.66
N PRO A 246 -4.98 22.52 2.36
CA PRO A 246 -4.51 23.82 1.89
C PRO A 246 -5.53 24.92 2.16
N THR A 247 -5.12 25.97 2.84
CA THR A 247 -5.93 27.17 3.07
C THR A 247 -5.70 28.25 2.01
N ASP A 248 -4.55 28.19 1.33
CA ASP A 248 -4.23 29.07 0.20
C ASP A 248 -4.91 28.57 -1.08
N SER A 249 -5.54 29.50 -1.82
CA SER A 249 -6.28 29.17 -3.05
C SER A 249 -5.40 28.59 -4.16
N THR A 250 -4.13 28.99 -4.23
CA THR A 250 -3.16 28.49 -5.21
C THR A 250 -2.72 27.07 -4.88
N GLU A 251 -2.46 26.81 -3.61
CA GLU A 251 -2.14 25.44 -3.15
C GLU A 251 -3.32 24.50 -3.35
N LEU A 252 -4.53 24.94 -3.02
CA LEU A 252 -5.76 24.14 -3.23
C LEU A 252 -6.00 23.89 -4.73
N LYS A 253 -5.77 24.88 -5.59
CA LYS A 253 -5.85 24.69 -7.04
C LYS A 253 -4.82 23.67 -7.50
N THR A 254 -3.57 23.76 -7.05
CA THR A 254 -2.50 22.82 -7.40
C THR A 254 -2.85 21.38 -6.97
N TYR A 255 -3.41 21.21 -5.77
CA TYR A 255 -3.90 19.93 -5.30
C TYR A 255 -4.98 19.37 -6.23
N ARG A 256 -6.02 20.16 -6.58
CA ARG A 256 -7.10 19.76 -7.47
C ARG A 256 -6.63 19.43 -8.88
N ASP A 257 -5.67 20.20 -9.42
CA ASP A 257 -5.08 19.96 -10.74
C ASP A 257 -4.29 18.63 -10.80
N LEU A 258 -3.63 18.24 -9.69
CA LEU A 258 -3.00 16.92 -9.56
C LEU A 258 -4.04 15.82 -9.42
N LEU A 259 -5.06 16.05 -8.59
CA LEU A 259 -6.13 15.09 -8.35
C LEU A 259 -6.90 14.73 -9.63
N ALA A 260 -7.16 15.73 -10.48
CA ALA A 260 -7.76 15.54 -11.81
C ALA A 260 -6.90 14.64 -12.73
N GLN A 261 -5.59 14.56 -12.48
CA GLN A 261 -4.65 13.68 -13.16
C GLN A 261 -4.45 12.35 -12.41
N ARG A 262 -5.23 12.07 -11.36
CA ARG A 262 -5.06 10.95 -10.42
C ARG A 262 -3.67 10.92 -9.78
N LEU A 263 -3.20 12.05 -9.35
CA LEU A 263 -1.94 12.22 -8.64
C LEU A 263 -2.16 12.99 -7.34
N VAL A 264 -1.33 12.72 -6.35
CA VAL A 264 -1.23 13.55 -5.13
C VAL A 264 0.23 13.77 -4.78
N ARG A 265 0.52 14.97 -4.24
CA ARG A 265 1.85 15.27 -3.73
C ARG A 265 1.87 15.09 -2.22
N PRO A 266 2.59 14.10 -1.69
CA PRO A 266 2.61 13.80 -0.25
C PRO A 266 3.59 14.70 0.52
N ALA A 267 3.74 15.96 0.08
CA ALA A 267 4.53 16.96 0.78
C ALA A 267 3.62 17.76 1.73
N LYS A 268 4.17 18.20 2.86
CA LYS A 268 3.44 18.98 3.87
C LYS A 268 2.24 18.23 4.49
N VAL A 269 2.28 16.89 4.51
CA VAL A 269 1.26 16.12 5.25
C VAL A 269 1.62 16.08 6.72
N GLU A 270 0.61 16.31 7.57
CA GLU A 270 0.72 16.29 9.02
C GLU A 270 -0.17 15.19 9.61
N LEU A 271 0.08 14.82 10.85
CA LEU A 271 -0.74 13.83 11.53
C LEU A 271 -1.94 14.48 12.20
N PHE A 272 -3.06 13.80 12.10
CA PHE A 272 -4.33 14.14 12.72
C PHE A 272 -4.87 12.95 13.52
N VAL A 273 -5.66 13.24 14.53
CA VAL A 273 -6.41 12.24 15.30
C VAL A 273 -7.88 12.66 15.34
N MET A 274 -8.77 11.69 15.19
CA MET A 274 -10.22 11.85 15.32
C MET A 274 -10.83 10.74 16.15
N ASN A 275 -12.08 10.91 16.59
CA ASN A 275 -12.87 9.82 17.13
C ASN A 275 -13.23 8.81 16.02
N ALA A 276 -13.54 7.57 16.40
CA ALA A 276 -13.89 6.49 15.46
C ALA A 276 -15.11 6.78 14.57
N ASP A 277 -15.96 7.72 14.97
CA ASP A 277 -17.13 8.19 14.22
C ASP A 277 -16.84 9.38 13.28
N GLY A 278 -15.57 9.85 13.21
CA GLY A 278 -15.14 11.00 12.42
C GLY A 278 -15.24 12.35 13.14
N SER A 279 -15.75 12.41 14.36
CA SER A 279 -15.81 13.65 15.16
C SER A 279 -14.46 14.00 15.80
N ASP A 280 -14.35 15.22 16.34
CA ASP A 280 -13.15 15.73 17.07
C ASP A 280 -11.84 15.58 16.27
N GLN A 281 -11.86 15.99 15.00
CA GLN A 281 -10.66 15.97 14.13
C GLN A 281 -9.67 17.04 14.61
N ARG A 282 -8.45 16.61 14.96
CA ARG A 282 -7.41 17.50 15.48
C ARG A 282 -6.06 17.19 14.82
N GLN A 283 -5.41 18.23 14.34
CA GLN A 283 -4.01 18.16 13.96
C GLN A 283 -3.13 18.00 15.20
N ILE A 284 -2.20 17.03 15.17
CA ILE A 284 -1.29 16.74 16.31
C ILE A 284 0.18 17.01 15.99
N THR A 285 0.55 17.21 14.71
CA THR A 285 1.91 17.62 14.32
C THR A 285 1.87 18.88 13.46
N GLN A 286 2.96 19.67 13.53
CA GLN A 286 3.22 20.84 12.70
C GLN A 286 4.72 20.86 12.37
N LEU A 287 5.22 19.78 11.80
CA LEU A 287 6.64 19.56 11.57
C LEU A 287 7.12 20.08 10.22
N GLY A 288 6.19 20.24 9.27
CA GLY A 288 6.55 20.43 7.87
C GLY A 288 7.12 19.13 7.27
N GLY A 289 7.47 19.14 6.00
CA GLY A 289 7.92 17.93 5.33
C GLY A 289 6.78 16.94 5.06
N ALA A 290 7.11 15.65 5.01
CA ALA A 290 6.15 14.57 4.85
C ALA A 290 6.13 13.69 6.11
N ASN A 291 4.98 13.58 6.76
CA ASN A 291 4.75 12.76 7.94
C ASN A 291 3.72 11.69 7.58
N PHE A 292 4.09 10.41 7.55
CA PHE A 292 3.20 9.36 7.06
C PHE A 292 3.39 8.01 7.76
N GLY A 293 2.50 7.04 7.42
CA GLY A 293 2.50 5.70 7.99
C GLY A 293 2.33 5.68 9.50
N PRO A 294 1.42 6.49 10.09
CA PRO A 294 1.24 6.47 11.54
C PRO A 294 0.59 5.16 11.99
N SER A 295 1.06 4.64 13.13
CA SER A 295 0.41 3.57 13.86
C SER A 295 0.50 3.82 15.37
N TRP A 296 -0.42 3.22 16.13
CA TRP A 296 -0.42 3.38 17.59
C TRP A 296 0.53 2.37 18.25
N THR A 297 1.13 2.79 19.37
CA THR A 297 1.72 1.81 20.31
C THR A 297 0.62 0.91 20.88
N PRO A 298 0.90 -0.37 21.18
CA PRO A 298 -0.11 -1.32 21.67
C PRO A 298 -0.82 -0.89 22.95
N ASP A 299 -0.18 -0.06 23.78
CA ASP A 299 -0.78 0.53 25.00
C ASP A 299 -1.65 1.78 24.71
N GLY A 300 -1.72 2.21 23.45
CA GLY A 300 -2.50 3.36 23.00
C GLY A 300 -2.00 4.72 23.47
N LYS A 301 -0.81 4.79 24.07
CA LYS A 301 -0.31 6.04 24.65
C LYS A 301 0.46 6.92 23.68
N ARG A 302 1.06 6.33 22.66
CA ARG A 302 1.87 7.06 21.67
C ARG A 302 1.52 6.62 20.24
N ILE A 303 1.96 7.39 19.28
CA ILE A 303 1.84 7.17 17.85
C ILE A 303 3.26 7.13 17.29
N ILE A 304 3.61 6.07 16.55
CA ILE A 304 4.85 5.99 15.79
C ILE A 304 4.56 6.31 14.33
N PHE A 305 5.46 7.01 13.66
CA PHE A 305 5.30 7.42 12.26
C PHE A 305 6.65 7.67 11.58
N SER A 306 6.64 7.82 10.27
CA SER A 306 7.79 8.21 9.46
C SER A 306 7.78 9.69 9.15
N SER A 307 8.94 10.34 9.22
CA SER A 307 9.05 11.76 8.87
C SER A 307 10.41 12.13 8.28
N ASN A 308 10.41 13.06 7.33
CA ASN A 308 11.62 13.70 6.83
C ASN A 308 11.76 15.16 7.29
N TYR A 309 11.06 15.57 8.37
CA TYR A 309 11.02 16.96 8.80
C TYR A 309 12.40 17.53 9.14
N LEU A 310 13.35 16.70 9.59
CA LEU A 310 14.72 17.11 9.86
C LEU A 310 15.50 17.44 8.59
N ARG A 311 15.15 16.78 7.47
CA ARG A 311 15.76 16.96 6.14
C ARG A 311 14.69 17.01 5.05
N PRO A 312 13.80 18.02 5.02
CA PRO A 312 12.74 18.12 4.03
C PRO A 312 13.28 18.05 2.61
N ARG A 313 12.56 17.37 1.70
CA ARG A 313 12.95 17.14 0.29
C ARG A 313 14.11 16.16 0.09
N SER A 314 14.63 15.54 1.14
CA SER A 314 15.54 14.40 1.02
C SER A 314 14.77 13.08 0.98
N GLY A 315 15.42 12.00 0.55
CA GLY A 315 14.90 10.63 0.68
C GLY A 315 15.12 10.03 2.05
N ASN A 316 15.71 10.78 2.99
CA ASN A 316 15.92 10.37 4.37
C ASN A 316 14.63 10.56 5.17
N PHE A 317 14.12 9.48 5.71
CA PHE A 317 12.99 9.45 6.62
C PHE A 317 13.40 8.66 7.84
N ASP A 318 13.12 9.19 9.02
CA ASP A 318 13.30 8.51 10.28
C ASP A 318 11.97 8.17 10.93
N LEU A 319 11.97 7.20 11.83
CA LEU A 319 10.84 6.89 12.68
C LEU A 319 10.82 7.82 13.90
N PHE A 320 9.63 8.29 14.23
CA PHE A 320 9.38 9.16 15.38
C PHE A 320 8.21 8.65 16.21
N LEU A 321 8.25 8.91 17.49
CA LEU A 321 7.11 8.77 18.41
C LEU A 321 6.57 10.14 18.81
N VAL A 322 5.26 10.26 18.96
CA VAL A 322 4.57 11.44 19.46
C VAL A 322 3.38 11.03 20.32
N ASN A 323 3.01 11.86 21.30
CA ASN A 323 1.78 11.66 22.05
C ASN A 323 0.54 12.06 21.22
N PRO A 324 -0.65 11.51 21.47
CA PRO A 324 -1.86 11.86 20.73
C PRO A 324 -2.30 13.34 20.88
N ASP A 325 -1.71 14.09 21.81
CA ASP A 325 -1.91 15.53 21.98
C ASP A 325 -0.84 16.37 21.25
N GLY A 326 0.10 15.73 20.54
CA GLY A 326 1.18 16.38 19.80
C GLY A 326 2.44 16.66 20.61
N THR A 327 2.46 16.36 21.90
CA THR A 327 3.64 16.53 22.76
C THR A 327 4.56 15.32 22.70
N GLY A 328 5.77 15.42 23.28
CA GLY A 328 6.68 14.28 23.47
C GLY A 328 7.25 13.71 22.18
N LEU A 329 7.47 14.54 21.16
CA LEU A 329 8.14 14.10 19.91
C LEU A 329 9.53 13.54 20.23
N GLU A 330 9.83 12.34 19.72
CA GLU A 330 11.07 11.61 19.95
C GLU A 330 11.51 10.87 18.68
N GLN A 331 12.75 11.06 18.27
CA GLN A 331 13.36 10.33 17.16
C GLN A 331 13.80 8.93 17.59
N ILE A 332 13.49 7.93 16.79
CA ILE A 332 13.71 6.51 17.08
C ILE A 332 14.82 5.92 16.21
N THR A 333 14.84 6.23 14.91
CA THR A 333 15.89 5.79 13.98
C THR A 333 16.75 6.97 13.55
N PHE A 334 18.02 6.68 13.19
CA PHE A 334 19.03 7.72 12.94
C PHE A 334 19.92 7.38 11.73
N ASP A 335 19.52 6.43 10.90
CA ASP A 335 20.24 6.08 9.68
C ASP A 335 19.95 7.11 8.58
N GLU A 336 20.91 7.39 7.68
CA GLU A 336 20.69 8.31 6.56
C GLU A 336 19.87 7.72 5.41
N SER A 337 19.03 6.73 5.72
CA SER A 337 18.20 6.00 4.79
C SER A 337 16.73 6.41 4.89
N PHE A 338 15.90 5.74 4.13
CA PHE A 338 14.45 5.75 4.30
C PHE A 338 14.07 4.72 5.34
N ASP A 339 13.39 5.13 6.40
CA ASP A 339 12.69 4.27 7.36
C ASP A 339 11.20 4.59 7.34
N GLY A 340 10.34 3.62 7.03
CA GLY A 340 8.93 3.87 6.81
C GLY A 340 7.98 2.75 7.18
N PHE A 341 6.72 3.08 7.38
CA PHE A 341 5.63 2.15 7.66
C PHE A 341 5.85 1.30 8.92
N PRO A 342 6.11 1.94 10.08
CA PRO A 342 6.36 1.22 11.31
C PRO A 342 5.08 0.61 11.89
N MET A 343 5.19 -0.60 12.44
CA MET A 343 4.13 -1.24 13.22
C MET A 343 4.73 -2.00 14.39
N PHE A 344 4.14 -1.86 15.58
CA PHE A 344 4.46 -2.72 16.71
C PHE A 344 3.80 -4.09 16.60
N SER A 345 4.45 -5.13 17.13
CA SER A 345 3.83 -6.42 17.34
C SER A 345 2.65 -6.30 18.34
N PRO A 346 1.66 -7.19 18.29
CA PRO A 346 0.50 -7.11 19.18
C PRO A 346 0.85 -7.12 20.68
N ASP A 347 1.97 -7.74 21.06
CA ASP A 347 2.48 -7.78 22.42
C ASP A 347 3.41 -6.59 22.79
N GLY A 348 3.66 -5.69 21.84
CA GLY A 348 4.51 -4.51 22.02
C GLY A 348 6.01 -4.79 22.14
N ARG A 349 6.46 -6.04 21.97
CA ARG A 349 7.86 -6.43 22.19
C ARG A 349 8.73 -6.26 20.95
N GLN A 350 8.12 -6.11 19.80
CA GLN A 350 8.83 -5.95 18.54
C GLN A 350 8.23 -4.82 17.73
N ILE A 351 9.06 -4.26 16.84
CA ILE A 351 8.63 -3.31 15.82
C ILE A 351 9.14 -3.78 14.46
N VAL A 352 8.32 -3.63 13.43
CA VAL A 352 8.67 -3.87 12.03
C VAL A 352 8.56 -2.58 11.24
N TRP A 353 9.43 -2.38 10.24
CA TRP A 353 9.38 -1.26 9.30
C TRP A 353 10.08 -1.60 7.98
N ALA A 354 9.87 -0.80 6.96
CA ALA A 354 10.61 -0.84 5.71
C ALA A 354 11.77 0.14 5.74
N SER A 355 12.93 -0.27 5.22
CA SER A 355 14.11 0.59 5.14
C SER A 355 14.96 0.27 3.91
N ASN A 356 15.64 1.27 3.36
CA ASN A 356 16.69 1.06 2.36
C ASN A 356 18.09 1.06 2.96
N ARG A 357 18.23 0.99 4.29
CA ARG A 357 19.52 0.73 4.95
C ARG A 357 20.09 -0.62 4.46
N HIS A 358 21.37 -0.69 4.22
CA HIS A 358 22.04 -1.88 3.69
C HIS A 358 21.48 -2.40 2.35
N ALA A 359 20.86 -1.53 1.54
CA ALA A 359 20.43 -1.87 0.19
C ALA A 359 21.63 -2.14 -0.71
N ASP A 360 21.58 -3.25 -1.47
CA ASP A 360 22.62 -3.59 -2.44
C ASP A 360 22.50 -2.81 -3.74
N LYS A 361 21.33 -2.24 -4.01
CA LYS A 361 21.01 -1.54 -5.27
C LYS A 361 20.13 -0.31 -5.02
N PRO A 362 20.25 0.73 -5.85
CA PRO A 362 19.34 1.87 -5.82
C PRO A 362 17.87 1.42 -6.00
N GLY A 363 16.96 1.96 -5.19
CA GLY A 363 15.53 1.62 -5.20
C GLY A 363 15.16 0.38 -4.39
N GLU A 364 16.14 -0.39 -3.90
CA GLU A 364 15.87 -1.51 -3.02
C GLU A 364 15.44 -1.01 -1.64
N THR A 365 14.37 -1.61 -1.11
CA THR A 365 13.94 -1.47 0.28
C THR A 365 13.72 -2.85 0.88
N ASN A 366 14.00 -2.99 2.18
CA ASN A 366 13.89 -4.26 2.88
C ASN A 366 13.07 -4.12 4.17
N VAL A 367 12.51 -5.23 4.63
CA VAL A 367 11.79 -5.30 5.90
C VAL A 367 12.78 -5.56 7.02
N PHE A 368 12.71 -4.75 8.07
CA PHE A 368 13.49 -4.87 9.30
C PHE A 368 12.57 -5.13 10.48
N ILE A 369 13.09 -5.86 11.46
CA ILE A 369 12.41 -6.12 12.73
C ILE A 369 13.39 -5.90 13.88
N ALA A 370 12.97 -5.21 14.91
CA ALA A 370 13.73 -5.01 16.12
C ALA A 370 12.96 -5.50 17.35
N ASN A 371 13.70 -6.05 18.35
CA ASN A 371 13.15 -6.22 19.68
C ASN A 371 13.15 -4.87 20.38
N TRP A 372 11.98 -4.46 20.89
CA TRP A 372 11.77 -3.19 21.57
C TRP A 372 12.13 -3.28 23.05
N ARG A 373 12.81 -2.23 23.59
CA ARG A 373 13.17 -2.09 25.02
C ARG A 373 12.14 -1.31 25.79
#